data_987e4b912aedc19f3a81987c55f59b7d
#
_entry.id   987e4b912aedc19f3a81987c55f59b7d
#
_cell.length_a   1.000
_cell.length_b   1.000
_cell.length_c   1.000
_cell.angle_alpha   90.00
_cell.angle_beta   90.00
_cell.angle_gamma   90.00
#
_symmetry.space_group_name_H-M   'P 1'
#
loop_
_entity.id
_entity.type
_entity.pdbx_description
1 polymer ?
#
loop_
_entity_poly.entity_id
_entity_poly.type
_entity_poly.pdbx_seq_one_letter_code
_entity_poly.pdbx_strand_id
1 'polypeptide(L)'
;MIKKVNKRDSDQVKVTFVLPEDHPFGEEVSVVGDFNDWTPGEHEFVRRSNQTYSTNVTLEEGDRYAFRYYSEEEGWVNEDEADDFEPNEFGATNCVVET
;
A
#
# COMPACT_ATOMS: atom_id res chain seq x y z
N MET A 1 -1.05 4.15 7.41
CA MET A 1 -2.49 3.90 7.67
C MET A 1 -3.16 3.29 6.44
N ILE A 2 -4.04 2.35 6.65
CA ILE A 2 -4.77 1.69 5.57
C ILE A 2 -6.27 1.82 5.85
N LYS A 3 -7.02 2.28 4.85
CA LYS A 3 -8.48 2.39 4.93
C LYS A 3 -9.10 1.44 3.93
N LYS A 4 -10.17 0.76 4.34
CA LYS A 4 -10.86 -0.22 3.49
C LYS A 4 -12.34 0.16 3.39
N VAL A 5 -12.86 0.20 2.17
CA VAL A 5 -14.27 0.48 1.92
C VAL A 5 -14.80 -0.58 0.96
N ASN A 6 -15.80 -1.35 1.42
CA ASN A 6 -16.45 -2.32 0.57
C ASN A 6 -17.32 -1.58 -0.45
N LYS A 7 -17.19 -1.93 -1.72
CA LYS A 7 -18.02 -1.35 -2.76
C LYS A 7 -19.41 -1.96 -2.69
N ARG A 8 -20.42 -1.11 -2.75
CA ARG A 8 -21.81 -1.53 -2.68
C ARG A 8 -22.16 -2.43 -3.85
N ASP A 9 -22.87 -3.52 -3.57
CA ASP A 9 -23.32 -4.50 -4.56
C ASP A 9 -22.19 -5.12 -5.40
N SER A 10 -21.01 -5.26 -4.77
CA SER A 10 -19.81 -5.77 -5.44
C SER A 10 -19.00 -6.60 -4.46
N ASP A 11 -18.22 -7.55 -4.99
CA ASP A 11 -17.27 -8.34 -4.23
C ASP A 11 -15.89 -7.65 -4.16
N GLN A 12 -15.87 -6.34 -4.32
CA GLN A 12 -14.63 -5.56 -4.35
C GLN A 12 -14.50 -4.65 -3.14
N VAL A 13 -13.25 -4.43 -2.74
CA VAL A 13 -12.89 -3.53 -1.64
C VAL A 13 -11.92 -2.48 -2.18
N LYS A 14 -12.24 -1.21 -1.94
CA LYS A 14 -11.32 -0.12 -2.22
C LYS A 14 -10.39 0.03 -1.03
N VAL A 15 -9.11 -0.21 -1.24
CA VAL A 15 -8.08 -0.07 -0.22
C VAL A 15 -7.31 1.20 -0.49
N THR A 16 -7.29 2.10 0.50
CA THR A 16 -6.55 3.36 0.41
C THR A 16 -5.38 3.32 1.38
N PHE A 17 -4.18 3.50 0.85
CA PHE A 17 -2.95 3.60 1.65
C PHE A 17 -2.69 5.07 1.92
N VAL A 18 -2.43 5.44 3.17
CA VAL A 18 -2.25 6.84 3.58
C VAL A 18 -0.94 7.00 4.33
N LEU A 19 -0.17 8.00 3.95
CA LEU A 19 1.04 8.42 4.66
C LEU A 19 0.83 9.84 5.19
N PRO A 20 1.32 10.13 6.41
CA PRO A 20 1.19 11.47 6.98
C PRO A 20 2.07 12.49 6.24
N GLU A 21 1.81 13.76 6.43
CA GLU A 21 2.58 14.83 5.80
C GLU A 21 4.08 14.74 6.10
N ASP A 22 4.42 14.34 7.30
CA ASP A 22 5.81 14.26 7.77
C ASP A 22 6.47 12.90 7.63
N HIS A 23 5.91 12.00 6.77
CA HIS A 23 6.53 10.71 6.55
C HIS A 23 7.96 10.88 6.01
N PRO A 24 8.89 9.95 6.37
CA PRO A 24 10.31 10.13 6.06
C PRO A 24 10.72 9.58 4.69
N PHE A 25 9.78 9.19 3.83
CA PHE A 25 10.09 8.41 2.63
C PHE A 25 10.32 9.27 1.37
N GLY A 26 10.27 10.62 1.49
CA GLY A 26 10.42 11.50 0.35
C GLY A 26 9.12 11.69 -0.42
N GLU A 27 9.19 12.35 -1.57
CA GLU A 27 8.00 12.70 -2.35
C GLU A 27 7.57 11.60 -3.32
N GLU A 28 8.52 10.81 -3.81
CA GLU A 28 8.23 9.77 -4.81
C GLU A 28 8.15 8.39 -4.16
N VAL A 29 6.96 8.05 -3.70
CA VAL A 29 6.67 6.77 -3.05
C VAL A 29 5.51 6.10 -3.77
N SER A 30 5.61 4.78 -3.98
CA SER A 30 4.53 4.00 -4.56
C SER A 30 4.24 2.77 -3.70
N VAL A 31 3.03 2.22 -3.82
CA VAL A 31 2.70 0.93 -3.22
C VAL A 31 2.93 -0.15 -4.28
N VAL A 32 3.62 -1.21 -3.88
CA VAL A 32 4.05 -2.29 -4.78
C VAL A 32 3.64 -3.62 -4.16
N GLY A 33 2.96 -4.45 -4.91
CA GLY A 33 2.50 -5.72 -4.36
C GLY A 33 1.91 -6.66 -5.40
N ASP A 34 1.26 -7.72 -4.89
CA ASP A 34 0.64 -8.75 -5.73
C ASP A 34 -0.39 -8.20 -6.71
N PHE A 35 -0.98 -7.05 -6.38
CA PHE A 35 -2.03 -6.43 -7.20
C PHE A 35 -1.50 -5.60 -8.37
N ASN A 36 -0.20 -5.42 -8.50
CA ASN A 36 0.38 -4.67 -9.63
C ASN A 36 1.68 -5.31 -10.12
N ASP A 37 1.81 -6.63 -9.95
CA ASP A 37 2.99 -7.40 -10.37
C ASP A 37 4.31 -6.85 -9.81
N TRP A 38 4.24 -6.27 -8.61
CA TRP A 38 5.40 -5.70 -7.92
C TRP A 38 6.13 -4.64 -8.74
N THR A 39 5.37 -3.80 -9.45
CA THR A 39 5.91 -2.77 -10.32
C THR A 39 5.94 -1.41 -9.63
N PRO A 40 7.13 -0.86 -9.28
CA PRO A 40 7.23 0.49 -8.73
C PRO A 40 6.68 1.53 -9.69
N GLY A 41 6.00 2.55 -9.14
CA GLY A 41 5.45 3.64 -9.93
C GLY A 41 4.05 3.41 -10.48
N GLU A 42 3.53 2.20 -10.39
CA GLU A 42 2.17 1.89 -10.87
C GLU A 42 1.09 2.57 -10.02
N HIS A 43 1.29 2.58 -8.70
CA HIS A 43 0.38 3.21 -7.75
C HIS A 43 1.15 4.20 -6.88
N GLU A 44 1.41 5.38 -7.43
CA GLU A 44 2.14 6.42 -6.70
C GLU A 44 1.27 7.14 -5.69
N PHE A 45 1.84 7.47 -4.54
CA PHE A 45 1.17 8.31 -3.56
C PHE A 45 1.07 9.73 -4.08
N VAL A 46 -0.09 10.35 -3.89
CA VAL A 46 -0.38 11.71 -4.33
C VAL A 46 -0.68 12.56 -3.11
N ARG A 47 -0.09 13.76 -3.04
CA ARG A 47 -0.38 14.71 -1.97
C ARG A 47 -1.80 15.24 -2.10
N ARG A 48 -2.56 15.18 -1.02
CA ARG A 48 -3.94 15.60 -0.98
C ARG A 48 -4.09 17.00 -0.34
N SER A 49 -5.29 17.57 -0.43
CA SER A 49 -5.58 18.90 0.11
C SER A 49 -5.42 19.00 1.62
N ASN A 50 -5.53 17.87 2.34
CA ASN A 50 -5.32 17.82 3.79
C ASN A 50 -3.85 17.57 4.18
N GLN A 51 -2.93 17.71 3.22
CA GLN A 51 -1.49 17.56 3.38
C GLN A 51 -1.01 16.11 3.52
N THR A 52 -1.89 15.13 3.59
CA THR A 52 -1.47 13.72 3.59
C THR A 52 -1.19 13.23 2.17
N TYR A 53 -0.52 12.09 2.07
CA TYR A 53 -0.27 11.42 0.80
C TYR A 53 -1.09 10.14 0.76
N SER A 54 -1.72 9.84 -0.36
CA SER A 54 -2.50 8.61 -0.48
C SER A 54 -2.53 8.08 -1.90
N THR A 55 -2.80 6.77 -1.99
CA THR A 55 -3.09 6.09 -3.24
C THR A 55 -4.08 4.96 -2.92
N ASN A 56 -4.81 4.50 -3.91
CA ASN A 56 -5.77 3.42 -3.67
C ASN A 56 -5.72 2.37 -4.77
N VAL A 57 -6.16 1.16 -4.41
CA VAL A 57 -6.33 0.05 -5.35
C VAL A 57 -7.67 -0.61 -5.03
N THR A 58 -8.28 -1.20 -6.04
CA THR A 58 -9.50 -1.98 -5.86
C THR A 58 -9.15 -3.46 -5.93
N LEU A 59 -9.46 -4.19 -4.85
CA LEU A 59 -9.08 -5.59 -4.69
C LEU A 59 -10.33 -6.45 -4.46
N GLU A 60 -10.18 -7.76 -4.69
CA GLU A 60 -11.27 -8.70 -4.44
C GLU A 60 -11.44 -8.91 -2.93
N GLU A 61 -12.71 -9.03 -2.49
CA GLU A 61 -13.03 -9.29 -1.10
C GLU A 61 -12.63 -10.72 -0.70
N GLY A 62 -12.20 -10.87 0.56
CA GLY A 62 -11.90 -12.19 1.11
C GLY A 62 -10.53 -12.74 0.76
N ASP A 63 -9.61 -11.91 0.31
CA ASP A 63 -8.25 -12.31 -0.08
C ASP A 63 -7.16 -11.64 0.75
N ARG A 64 -5.94 -12.12 0.59
CA ARG A 64 -4.75 -11.55 1.20
C ARG A 64 -3.79 -11.13 0.09
N TYR A 65 -3.21 -9.96 0.20
CA TYR A 65 -2.26 -9.43 -0.78
C TYR A 65 -1.01 -8.97 -0.07
N ALA A 66 0.15 -9.44 -0.53
CA ALA A 66 1.44 -8.97 -0.04
C ALA A 66 1.78 -7.66 -0.73
N PHE A 67 2.37 -6.74 0.02
CA PHE A 67 2.78 -5.45 -0.52
C PHE A 67 3.91 -4.84 0.29
N ARG A 68 4.57 -3.84 -0.29
CA ARG A 68 5.52 -2.96 0.38
C ARG A 68 5.42 -1.59 -0.25
N TYR A 69 6.00 -0.58 0.38
CA TYR A 69 6.18 0.72 -0.25
C TYR A 69 7.55 0.79 -0.89
N TYR A 70 7.64 1.44 -2.03
CA TYR A 70 8.92 1.72 -2.68
C TYR A 70 9.14 3.23 -2.73
N SER A 71 10.26 3.69 -2.16
CA SER A 71 10.65 5.09 -2.14
C SER A 71 11.89 5.27 -3.00
N GLU A 72 11.91 6.28 -3.86
CA GLU A 72 13.10 6.60 -4.66
C GLU A 72 14.30 6.97 -3.78
N GLU A 73 14.06 7.53 -2.59
CA GLU A 73 15.12 7.93 -1.67
C GLU A 73 15.52 6.82 -0.69
N GLU A 74 14.55 6.10 -0.15
CA GLU A 74 14.77 5.13 0.94
C GLU A 74 14.74 3.67 0.49
N GLY A 75 14.33 3.39 -0.74
CA GLY A 75 14.15 2.03 -1.22
C GLY A 75 12.90 1.37 -0.70
N TRP A 76 12.98 0.10 -0.36
CA TRP A 76 11.82 -0.66 0.13
C TRP A 76 11.55 -0.36 1.60
N VAL A 77 10.33 0.05 1.91
CA VAL A 77 9.89 0.34 3.28
C VAL A 77 8.56 -0.34 3.55
N ASN A 78 8.24 -0.53 4.83
CA ASN A 78 7.04 -1.25 5.24
C ASN A 78 6.05 -0.33 5.94
N GLU A 79 4.76 -0.75 5.90
CA GLU A 79 3.67 -0.09 6.61
C GLU A 79 3.52 -0.73 7.99
N ASP A 80 3.65 0.08 9.05
CA ASP A 80 3.57 -0.42 10.44
C ASP A 80 2.17 -0.91 10.81
N GLU A 81 1.15 -0.40 10.13
CA GLU A 81 -0.26 -0.70 10.42
C GLU A 81 -0.86 -1.72 9.46
N ALA A 82 -0.03 -2.53 8.82
CA ALA A 82 -0.51 -3.61 7.96
C ALA A 82 -1.29 -4.64 8.77
N ASP A 83 -2.19 -5.37 8.11
CA ASP A 83 -3.00 -6.40 8.79
C ASP A 83 -2.16 -7.56 9.26
N ASP A 84 -1.10 -7.89 8.54
CA ASP A 84 -0.19 -8.97 8.88
C ASP A 84 1.16 -8.74 8.22
N PHE A 85 2.14 -9.55 8.58
CA PHE A 85 3.48 -9.51 8.00
C PHE A 85 3.91 -10.94 7.70
N GLU A 86 4.63 -11.11 6.58
CA GLU A 86 5.16 -12.42 6.22
C GLU A 86 6.58 -12.31 5.67
N PRO A 87 7.48 -13.26 5.99
CA PRO A 87 8.83 -13.23 5.43
C PRO A 87 8.78 -13.52 3.92
N ASN A 88 9.67 -12.88 3.19
CA ASN A 88 9.81 -13.15 1.76
C ASN A 88 11.10 -13.94 1.48
N GLU A 89 11.25 -14.38 0.23
CA GLU A 89 12.39 -15.20 -0.18
C GLU A 89 13.73 -14.44 -0.19
N PHE A 90 13.69 -13.11 -0.07
CA PHE A 90 14.90 -12.29 -0.08
C PHE A 90 15.41 -11.94 1.33
N GLY A 91 14.86 -12.56 2.35
CA GLY A 91 15.27 -12.31 3.73
C GLY A 91 14.68 -11.05 4.35
N ALA A 92 13.71 -10.44 3.68
CA ALA A 92 12.97 -9.27 4.19
C ALA A 92 11.56 -9.69 4.61
N THR A 93 10.75 -8.71 5.01
CA THR A 93 9.38 -8.96 5.45
C THR A 93 8.42 -8.17 4.57
N ASN A 94 7.42 -8.84 4.02
CA ASN A 94 6.32 -8.18 3.31
C ASN A 94 5.21 -7.81 4.29
N CYS A 95 4.53 -6.70 3.98
CA CYS A 95 3.27 -6.37 4.63
C CYS A 95 2.15 -7.14 3.94
N VAL A 96 1.05 -7.35 4.64
CA VAL A 96 -0.13 -8.03 4.10
C VAL A 96 -1.37 -7.17 4.35
N VAL A 97 -2.19 -6.98 3.33
CA VAL A 97 -3.52 -6.40 3.47
C VAL A 97 -4.55 -7.49 3.24
N GLU A 98 -5.51 -7.59 4.16
CA GLU A 98 -6.58 -8.57 4.10
C GLU A 98 -7.89 -7.89 3.77
N THR A 99 -8.57 -8.37 2.75
CA THR A 99 -9.84 -7.82 2.31
C THR A 99 -11.00 -8.72 2.72
#